data_08afe28fc3c1406751622e53c351fa63
#
_entry.id   08afe28fc3c1406751622e53c351fa63
#
_cell.length_a   1.000
_cell.length_b   1.000
_cell.length_c   1.000
_cell.angle_alpha   90.00
_cell.angle_beta   90.00
_cell.angle_gamma   90.00
#
_symmetry.space_group_name_H-M   'P 1'
#
loop_
_entity.id
_entity.type
_entity.pdbx_description
1 polymer ?
#
loop_
_entity_poly.entity_id
_entity_poly.type
_entity_poly.pdbx_seq_one_letter_code
_entity_poly.pdbx_strand_id
1 'polypeptide(L)'
;MLDEYGNPDSLHQQGRKAAKLLEQSRSRIASMLKCSPEEILFTSCASESNSMAIVGYALANRNRGNRIITSNSEHSSTTAAMNFLESIGFEVVRLPIHEDGTIHAKDVQDALTKDTLLVSLIHVSNETGAITPIGEIADVVHTHPTCVFHADCTQSFGKVDIPFEKLDLMTMSAHKIHGMKGSALLKKKKNLVLQPLIFGGQQEQGMRGGTENAPVHIALAKTIRLALEGQKQTQAQMKKSGITSSNGSMKFPARTFSPRKMRLPPFFASALMP
;
A
#
# COMPACT_ATOMS: atom_id res chain seq x y z
N MET A 1 12.78 -18.16 -13.03
CA MET A 1 13.10 -16.86 -12.43
C MET A 1 14.54 -16.45 -12.70
N LEU A 2 15.53 -17.29 -12.35
CA LEU A 2 16.95 -16.96 -12.63
C LEU A 2 17.27 -16.96 -14.12
N ASP A 3 16.57 -17.74 -14.92
CA ASP A 3 16.73 -17.81 -16.40
C ASP A 3 16.16 -16.59 -17.14
N GLU A 4 15.41 -15.73 -16.47
CA GLU A 4 14.64 -14.61 -17.03
C GLU A 4 15.00 -13.29 -16.37
N TYR A 5 16.30 -13.04 -16.15
CA TYR A 5 16.79 -11.81 -15.46
C TYR A 5 17.10 -10.65 -16.42
N GLY A 6 16.79 -10.80 -17.72
CA GLY A 6 17.02 -9.75 -18.72
C GLY A 6 16.39 -8.42 -18.32
N ASN A 7 17.04 -7.31 -18.70
CA ASN A 7 16.47 -5.98 -18.52
C ASN A 7 15.23 -5.82 -19.43
N PRO A 8 14.03 -5.55 -18.86
CA PRO A 8 12.80 -5.42 -19.64
C PRO A 8 12.85 -4.35 -20.74
N ASP A 9 13.65 -3.29 -20.58
CA ASP A 9 13.81 -2.24 -21.58
C ASP A 9 14.71 -2.63 -22.76
N SER A 10 15.40 -3.77 -22.68
CA SER A 10 16.31 -4.19 -23.72
C SER A 10 15.59 -4.83 -24.90
N LEU A 11 16.00 -4.46 -26.12
CA LEU A 11 15.38 -4.94 -27.36
C LEU A 11 15.78 -6.38 -27.75
N HIS A 12 16.73 -6.99 -27.07
CA HIS A 12 17.11 -8.38 -27.32
C HIS A 12 16.09 -9.39 -26.76
N GLN A 13 16.22 -10.65 -27.15
CA GLN A 13 15.23 -11.69 -26.84
C GLN A 13 14.95 -11.84 -25.33
N GLN A 14 15.98 -11.85 -24.49
CA GLN A 14 15.85 -11.98 -23.02
C GLN A 14 15.12 -10.77 -22.43
N GLY A 15 15.41 -9.55 -22.89
CA GLY A 15 14.72 -8.35 -22.46
C GLY A 15 13.23 -8.40 -22.80
N ARG A 16 12.89 -8.70 -24.07
CA ARG A 16 11.49 -8.85 -24.47
C ARG A 16 10.74 -9.92 -23.70
N LYS A 17 11.42 -11.03 -23.35
CA LYS A 17 10.82 -12.10 -22.52
C LYS A 17 10.56 -11.63 -21.10
N ALA A 18 11.51 -10.93 -20.49
CA ALA A 18 11.34 -10.33 -19.17
C ALA A 18 10.20 -9.29 -19.14
N ALA A 19 10.15 -8.39 -20.13
CA ALA A 19 9.07 -7.41 -20.29
C ALA A 19 7.70 -8.08 -20.40
N LYS A 20 7.57 -9.11 -21.25
CA LYS A 20 6.31 -9.86 -21.41
C LYS A 20 5.84 -10.49 -20.10
N LEU A 21 6.74 -11.11 -19.33
CA LEU A 21 6.41 -11.72 -18.05
C LEU A 21 6.02 -10.68 -16.99
N LEU A 22 6.70 -9.54 -16.98
CA LEU A 22 6.39 -8.43 -16.08
C LEU A 22 4.98 -7.88 -16.35
N GLU A 23 4.66 -7.61 -17.63
CA GLU A 23 3.33 -7.11 -18.02
C GLU A 23 2.21 -8.14 -17.78
N GLN A 24 2.47 -9.42 -18.01
CA GLN A 24 1.52 -10.48 -17.62
C GLN A 24 1.29 -10.50 -16.10
N SER A 25 2.33 -10.25 -15.32
CA SER A 25 2.22 -10.19 -13.85
C SER A 25 1.42 -8.96 -13.42
N ARG A 26 1.68 -7.80 -14.03
CA ARG A 26 0.91 -6.56 -13.83
C ARG A 26 -0.57 -6.77 -14.14
N SER A 27 -0.88 -7.36 -15.29
CA SER A 27 -2.26 -7.65 -15.71
C SER A 27 -2.98 -8.61 -14.75
N ARG A 28 -2.29 -9.64 -14.26
CA ARG A 28 -2.85 -10.56 -13.25
C ARG A 28 -3.14 -9.86 -11.93
N ILE A 29 -2.23 -9.02 -11.46
CA ILE A 29 -2.45 -8.22 -10.24
C ILE A 29 -3.65 -7.29 -10.44
N ALA A 30 -3.70 -6.56 -11.52
CA ALA A 30 -4.80 -5.66 -11.85
C ALA A 30 -6.16 -6.36 -11.84
N SER A 31 -6.25 -7.55 -12.46
CA SER A 31 -7.46 -8.38 -12.43
C SER A 31 -7.89 -8.76 -11.01
N MET A 32 -6.95 -9.15 -10.15
CA MET A 32 -7.23 -9.49 -8.74
C MET A 32 -7.68 -8.28 -7.92
N LEU A 33 -7.17 -7.08 -8.24
CA LEU A 33 -7.52 -5.82 -7.57
C LEU A 33 -8.66 -5.07 -8.25
N LYS A 34 -9.29 -5.66 -9.27
CA LYS A 34 -10.41 -5.09 -10.05
C LYS A 34 -10.09 -3.70 -10.63
N CYS A 35 -8.91 -3.55 -11.21
CA CYS A 35 -8.44 -2.31 -11.82
C CYS A 35 -7.76 -2.59 -13.18
N SER A 36 -7.34 -1.54 -13.90
CA SER A 36 -6.60 -1.70 -15.14
C SER A 36 -5.10 -1.90 -14.89
N PRO A 37 -4.36 -2.55 -15.80
CA PRO A 37 -2.91 -2.75 -15.64
C PRO A 37 -2.13 -1.44 -15.45
N GLU A 38 -2.54 -0.36 -16.10
CA GLU A 38 -1.90 0.95 -15.98
C GLU A 38 -2.07 1.59 -14.58
N GLU A 39 -2.94 1.04 -13.75
CA GLU A 39 -3.12 1.48 -12.36
C GLU A 39 -2.16 0.80 -11.38
N ILE A 40 -1.36 -0.15 -11.83
CA ILE A 40 -0.38 -0.87 -10.99
C ILE A 40 1.02 -0.33 -11.27
N LEU A 41 1.67 0.20 -10.26
CA LEU A 41 3.08 0.59 -10.29
C LEU A 41 3.87 -0.29 -9.33
N PHE A 42 4.93 -0.91 -9.82
CA PHE A 42 5.83 -1.69 -8.98
C PHE A 42 6.82 -0.78 -8.26
N THR A 43 7.05 -1.07 -6.99
CA THR A 43 7.97 -0.34 -6.13
C THR A 43 8.82 -1.31 -5.32
N SER A 44 9.86 -0.81 -4.64
CA SER A 44 10.75 -1.64 -3.82
C SER A 44 10.19 -1.92 -2.43
N CYS A 45 9.37 -1.04 -1.88
CA CYS A 45 8.82 -1.15 -0.53
C CYS A 45 7.60 -0.23 -0.34
N ALA A 46 6.82 -0.46 0.72
CA ALA A 46 5.69 0.40 1.06
C ALA A 46 6.11 1.86 1.30
N SER A 47 7.29 2.11 1.84
CA SER A 47 7.78 3.48 2.07
C SER A 47 7.96 4.24 0.75
N GLU A 48 8.44 3.57 -0.31
CA GLU A 48 8.50 4.15 -1.66
C GLU A 48 7.09 4.41 -2.19
N SER A 49 6.18 3.44 -2.09
CA SER A 49 4.77 3.60 -2.51
C SER A 49 4.08 4.75 -1.78
N ASN A 50 4.23 4.85 -0.45
CA ASN A 50 3.67 5.94 0.35
C ASN A 50 4.23 7.30 -0.05
N SER A 51 5.55 7.39 -0.27
CA SER A 51 6.17 8.63 -0.75
C SER A 51 5.62 9.04 -2.11
N MET A 52 5.51 8.10 -3.06
CA MET A 52 4.94 8.38 -4.38
C MET A 52 3.48 8.80 -4.30
N ALA A 53 2.66 8.09 -3.49
CA ALA A 53 1.25 8.38 -3.31
C ALA A 53 1.02 9.75 -2.65
N ILE A 54 1.79 10.08 -1.63
CA ILE A 54 1.58 11.28 -0.81
C ILE A 54 2.34 12.47 -1.42
N VAL A 55 3.66 12.38 -1.48
CA VAL A 55 4.50 13.49 -1.95
C VAL A 55 4.35 13.67 -3.46
N GLY A 56 4.42 12.57 -4.23
CA GLY A 56 4.27 12.63 -5.68
C GLY A 56 2.92 13.22 -6.11
N TYR A 57 1.82 12.80 -5.44
CA TYR A 57 0.50 13.36 -5.74
C TYR A 57 0.39 14.84 -5.34
N ALA A 58 0.80 15.20 -4.12
CA ALA A 58 0.71 16.56 -3.63
C ALA A 58 1.49 17.57 -4.52
N LEU A 59 2.72 17.22 -4.89
CA LEU A 59 3.55 18.10 -5.75
C LEU A 59 2.96 18.29 -7.15
N ALA A 60 2.44 17.21 -7.76
CA ALA A 60 1.86 17.28 -9.10
C ALA A 60 0.54 18.07 -9.15
N ASN A 61 -0.17 18.21 -8.04
CA ASN A 61 -1.52 18.76 -7.99
C ASN A 61 -1.65 19.98 -7.06
N ARG A 62 -0.55 20.61 -6.69
CA ARG A 62 -0.52 21.76 -5.75
C ARG A 62 -1.43 22.93 -6.16
N ASN A 63 -1.68 23.08 -7.45
CA ASN A 63 -2.59 24.09 -7.99
C ASN A 63 -4.07 23.81 -7.71
N ARG A 64 -4.42 22.61 -7.24
CA ARG A 64 -5.80 22.17 -6.97
C ARG A 64 -6.17 22.29 -5.49
N GLY A 65 -5.19 22.41 -4.60
CA GLY A 65 -5.37 22.52 -3.16
C GLY A 65 -4.05 22.41 -2.42
N ASN A 66 -4.06 22.81 -1.15
CA ASN A 66 -2.86 22.85 -0.30
C ASN A 66 -3.04 22.13 1.03
N ARG A 67 -4.24 21.58 1.30
CA ARG A 67 -4.57 20.91 2.55
C ARG A 67 -4.54 19.40 2.39
N ILE A 68 -3.89 18.72 3.35
CA ILE A 68 -3.75 17.26 3.40
C ILE A 68 -4.22 16.80 4.78
N ILE A 69 -5.03 15.75 4.80
CA ILE A 69 -5.54 15.15 6.05
C ILE A 69 -4.87 13.78 6.25
N THR A 70 -4.41 13.52 7.45
CA THR A 70 -3.82 12.25 7.89
C THR A 70 -4.18 11.96 9.34
N SER A 71 -3.63 10.91 9.95
CA SER A 71 -3.82 10.61 11.36
C SER A 71 -2.53 10.71 12.17
N ASN A 72 -2.67 10.72 13.51
CA ASN A 72 -1.53 10.64 14.43
C ASN A 72 -0.97 9.21 14.57
N SER A 73 -1.62 8.20 13.97
CA SER A 73 -1.28 6.78 14.12
C SER A 73 -0.77 6.15 12.81
N GLU A 74 -0.17 6.95 11.96
CA GLU A 74 0.36 6.49 10.69
C GLU A 74 1.73 5.80 10.85
N HIS A 75 2.05 4.94 9.88
CA HIS A 75 3.40 4.39 9.76
C HIS A 75 4.43 5.52 9.56
N SER A 76 5.66 5.33 10.06
CA SER A 76 6.75 6.33 9.99
C SER A 76 7.01 6.86 8.57
N SER A 77 6.81 6.06 7.51
CA SER A 77 6.97 6.51 6.12
C SER A 77 5.91 7.54 5.71
N THR A 78 4.67 7.38 6.16
CA THR A 78 3.59 8.37 5.97
C THR A 78 3.87 9.63 6.77
N THR A 79 4.21 9.48 8.07
CA THR A 79 4.54 10.62 8.94
C THR A 79 5.69 11.46 8.38
N ALA A 80 6.76 10.82 7.89
CA ALA A 80 7.90 11.52 7.29
C ALA A 80 7.51 12.25 5.99
N ALA A 81 6.67 11.64 5.15
CA ALA A 81 6.14 12.27 3.94
C ALA A 81 5.29 13.51 4.27
N MET A 82 4.46 13.43 5.31
CA MET A 82 3.64 14.56 5.79
C MET A 82 4.51 15.69 6.34
N ASN A 83 5.52 15.38 7.16
CA ASN A 83 6.45 16.38 7.69
C ASN A 83 7.22 17.09 6.56
N PHE A 84 7.62 16.35 5.53
CA PHE A 84 8.24 16.96 4.36
C PHE A 84 7.29 17.94 3.66
N LEU A 85 6.04 17.54 3.39
CA LEU A 85 5.06 18.42 2.74
C LEU A 85 4.77 19.67 3.56
N GLU A 86 4.67 19.54 4.88
CA GLU A 86 4.50 20.65 5.81
C GLU A 86 5.68 21.62 5.74
N SER A 87 6.92 21.11 5.66
CA SER A 87 8.13 21.93 5.54
C SER A 87 8.23 22.77 4.25
N ILE A 88 7.49 22.36 3.22
CA ILE A 88 7.42 23.09 1.93
C ILE A 88 6.10 23.85 1.75
N GLY A 89 5.32 24.00 2.81
CA GLY A 89 4.17 24.89 2.91
C GLY A 89 2.81 24.28 2.60
N PHE A 90 2.65 22.95 2.65
CA PHE A 90 1.31 22.34 2.70
C PHE A 90 0.74 22.41 4.12
N GLU A 91 -0.57 22.57 4.22
CA GLU A 91 -1.30 22.46 5.48
C GLU A 91 -1.59 20.99 5.76
N VAL A 92 -0.96 20.41 6.79
CA VAL A 92 -1.15 19.03 7.19
C VAL A 92 -1.99 18.94 8.45
N VAL A 93 -3.19 18.39 8.32
CA VAL A 93 -4.12 18.16 9.44
C VAL A 93 -3.97 16.73 9.91
N ARG A 94 -3.58 16.56 11.19
CA ARG A 94 -3.42 15.24 11.83
C ARG A 94 -4.60 14.98 12.75
N LEU A 95 -5.48 14.07 12.34
CA LEU A 95 -6.63 13.67 13.13
C LEU A 95 -6.17 12.83 14.34
N PRO A 96 -6.69 13.10 15.53
CA PRO A 96 -6.46 12.24 16.69
C PRO A 96 -7.24 10.93 16.52
N ILE A 97 -6.63 9.81 16.94
CA ILE A 97 -7.34 8.52 17.01
C ILE A 97 -8.28 8.49 18.21
N HIS A 98 -9.41 7.80 18.07
CA HIS A 98 -10.34 7.52 19.14
C HIS A 98 -9.82 6.43 20.11
N GLU A 99 -10.56 6.16 21.18
CA GLU A 99 -10.20 5.10 22.17
C GLU A 99 -10.15 3.70 21.53
N ASP A 100 -10.89 3.48 20.45
CA ASP A 100 -10.85 2.24 19.66
C ASP A 100 -9.59 2.12 18.77
N GLY A 101 -8.76 3.17 18.74
CA GLY A 101 -7.52 3.23 17.96
C GLY A 101 -7.73 3.57 16.48
N THR A 102 -8.93 4.01 16.09
CA THR A 102 -9.28 4.30 14.68
C THR A 102 -9.59 5.79 14.44
N ILE A 103 -9.71 6.15 13.16
CA ILE A 103 -10.30 7.41 12.69
C ILE A 103 -11.71 7.08 12.18
N HIS A 104 -12.69 7.88 12.53
CA HIS A 104 -14.06 7.72 12.05
C HIS A 104 -14.31 8.58 10.79
N ALA A 105 -15.28 8.17 9.97
CA ALA A 105 -15.63 8.91 8.76
C ALA A 105 -16.08 10.35 9.05
N LYS A 106 -16.72 10.57 10.21
CA LYS A 106 -17.13 11.90 10.64
C LYS A 106 -15.94 12.84 10.91
N ASP A 107 -14.84 12.35 11.46
CA ASP A 107 -13.65 13.20 11.71
C ASP A 107 -13.08 13.72 10.40
N VAL A 108 -13.04 12.84 9.38
CA VAL A 108 -12.61 13.20 8.03
C VAL A 108 -13.59 14.20 7.43
N GLN A 109 -14.90 13.97 7.56
CA GLN A 109 -15.94 14.88 7.06
C GLN A 109 -15.82 16.28 7.65
N ASP A 110 -15.60 16.38 8.95
CA ASP A 110 -15.49 17.66 9.66
C ASP A 110 -14.19 18.39 9.33
N ALA A 111 -13.12 17.67 8.94
CA ALA A 111 -11.82 18.23 8.55
C ALA A 111 -11.72 18.62 7.07
N LEU A 112 -12.60 18.07 6.21
CA LEU A 112 -12.60 18.35 4.77
C LEU A 112 -12.96 19.81 4.48
N THR A 113 -12.23 20.43 3.56
CA THR A 113 -12.50 21.77 3.03
C THR A 113 -12.36 21.75 1.51
N LYS A 114 -12.78 22.84 0.85
CA LYS A 114 -12.61 22.98 -0.61
C LYS A 114 -11.13 22.89 -1.07
N ASP A 115 -10.19 23.20 -0.18
CA ASP A 115 -8.75 23.19 -0.46
C ASP A 115 -8.10 21.84 -0.11
N THR A 116 -8.89 20.84 0.37
CA THR A 116 -8.37 19.51 0.69
C THR A 116 -8.04 18.76 -0.60
N LEU A 117 -6.78 18.42 -0.74
CA LEU A 117 -6.21 17.74 -1.90
C LEU A 117 -6.13 16.21 -1.72
N LEU A 118 -5.77 15.78 -0.51
CA LEU A 118 -5.48 14.39 -0.20
C LEU A 118 -5.92 14.05 1.22
N VAL A 119 -6.54 12.90 1.37
CA VAL A 119 -6.69 12.20 2.65
C VAL A 119 -5.83 10.94 2.58
N SER A 120 -4.95 10.72 3.55
CA SER A 120 -4.05 9.55 3.58
C SER A 120 -4.11 8.90 4.95
N LEU A 121 -4.61 7.66 5.02
CA LEU A 121 -4.82 6.93 6.28
C LEU A 121 -4.34 5.49 6.18
N ILE A 122 -3.81 4.98 7.29
CA ILE A 122 -3.51 3.56 7.45
C ILE A 122 -4.81 2.78 7.66
N HIS A 123 -4.98 1.67 6.91
CA HIS A 123 -6.17 0.83 7.04
C HIS A 123 -6.13 -0.03 8.31
N VAL A 124 -5.00 -0.66 8.59
CA VAL A 124 -4.78 -1.43 9.83
C VAL A 124 -3.53 -0.92 10.50
N SER A 125 -3.65 -0.44 11.73
CA SER A 125 -2.51 0.06 12.50
C SER A 125 -1.46 -1.05 12.70
N ASN A 126 -0.20 -0.74 12.40
CA ASN A 126 0.92 -1.65 12.61
C ASN A 126 1.29 -1.83 14.09
N GLU A 127 0.79 -0.97 14.97
CA GLU A 127 1.07 -0.99 16.40
C GLU A 127 -0.06 -1.64 17.18
N THR A 128 -1.30 -1.20 16.95
CA THR A 128 -2.47 -1.62 17.73
C THR A 128 -3.31 -2.70 17.04
N GLY A 129 -3.21 -2.82 15.71
CA GLY A 129 -4.10 -3.67 14.90
C GLY A 129 -5.51 -3.11 14.72
N ALA A 130 -5.77 -1.89 15.14
CA ALA A 130 -7.06 -1.22 14.92
C ALA A 130 -7.36 -1.09 13.42
N ILE A 131 -8.62 -1.30 13.04
CA ILE A 131 -9.06 -1.31 11.64
C ILE A 131 -9.85 -0.03 11.37
N THR A 132 -9.27 0.90 10.65
CA THR A 132 -9.94 2.14 10.21
C THR A 132 -10.98 1.82 9.12
N PRO A 133 -12.22 2.36 9.20
CA PRO A 133 -13.30 2.06 8.25
C PRO A 133 -13.10 2.78 6.91
N ILE A 134 -12.06 2.40 6.15
CA ILE A 134 -11.63 3.10 4.93
C ILE A 134 -12.70 3.10 3.82
N GLY A 135 -13.64 2.15 3.85
CA GLY A 135 -14.76 2.13 2.88
C GLY A 135 -15.74 3.28 3.08
N GLU A 136 -16.09 3.58 4.34
CA GLU A 136 -16.97 4.70 4.72
C GLU A 136 -16.23 6.05 4.54
N ILE A 137 -14.94 6.08 4.89
CA ILE A 137 -14.09 7.26 4.70
C ILE A 137 -13.95 7.60 3.21
N ALA A 138 -13.78 6.61 2.35
CA ALA A 138 -13.73 6.81 0.90
C ALA A 138 -15.02 7.44 0.38
N ASP A 139 -16.19 6.98 0.85
CA ASP A 139 -17.48 7.55 0.46
C ASP A 139 -17.58 9.04 0.85
N VAL A 140 -17.09 9.40 2.04
CA VAL A 140 -17.02 10.80 2.51
C VAL A 140 -16.05 11.61 1.68
N VAL A 141 -14.83 11.12 1.45
CA VAL A 141 -13.80 11.84 0.66
C VAL A 141 -14.30 12.12 -0.76
N HIS A 142 -14.98 11.16 -1.38
CA HIS A 142 -15.48 11.30 -2.75
C HIS A 142 -16.67 12.27 -2.90
N THR A 143 -17.22 12.79 -1.79
CA THR A 143 -18.16 13.94 -1.87
C THR A 143 -17.43 15.24 -2.26
N HIS A 144 -16.08 15.27 -2.19
CA HIS A 144 -15.24 16.39 -2.58
C HIS A 144 -14.50 16.06 -3.89
N PRO A 145 -14.91 16.65 -5.04
CA PRO A 145 -14.44 16.24 -6.38
C PRO A 145 -12.94 16.39 -6.62
N THR A 146 -12.28 17.23 -5.84
CA THR A 146 -10.82 17.50 -5.96
C THR A 146 -9.99 16.68 -5.00
N CYS A 147 -10.60 16.08 -3.98
CA CYS A 147 -9.91 15.31 -2.96
C CYS A 147 -9.69 13.87 -3.41
N VAL A 148 -8.51 13.33 -3.13
CA VAL A 148 -8.11 11.96 -3.42
C VAL A 148 -7.89 11.20 -2.13
N PHE A 149 -8.26 9.91 -2.11
CA PHE A 149 -8.08 9.03 -0.96
C PHE A 149 -6.95 8.04 -1.18
N HIS A 150 -5.93 8.10 -0.33
CA HIS A 150 -4.86 7.12 -0.20
C HIS A 150 -5.05 6.27 1.03
N ALA A 151 -4.96 4.94 0.89
CA ALA A 151 -4.95 4.01 2.00
C ALA A 151 -3.64 3.19 2.03
N ASP A 152 -2.92 3.22 3.16
CA ASP A 152 -1.83 2.28 3.40
C ASP A 152 -2.42 0.94 3.86
N CYS A 153 -2.48 0.00 2.92
CA CYS A 153 -3.01 -1.36 3.13
C CYS A 153 -1.91 -2.38 3.44
N THR A 154 -0.71 -1.95 3.79
CA THR A 154 0.44 -2.84 4.03
C THR A 154 0.15 -3.89 5.10
N GLN A 155 -0.56 -3.55 6.16
CA GLN A 155 -0.92 -4.50 7.23
C GLN A 155 -2.22 -5.25 6.97
N SER A 156 -3.13 -4.68 6.19
CA SER A 156 -4.46 -5.25 5.92
C SER A 156 -4.51 -6.23 4.76
N PHE A 157 -3.62 -6.08 3.77
CA PHE A 157 -3.66 -6.86 2.54
C PHE A 157 -3.60 -8.37 2.81
N GLY A 158 -4.54 -9.12 2.24
CA GLY A 158 -4.66 -10.57 2.42
C GLY A 158 -5.09 -11.01 3.83
N LYS A 159 -5.49 -10.07 4.71
CA LYS A 159 -5.91 -10.35 6.10
C LYS A 159 -7.31 -9.83 6.40
N VAL A 160 -7.66 -8.64 5.92
CA VAL A 160 -9.00 -8.05 6.05
C VAL A 160 -9.51 -7.63 4.68
N ASP A 161 -10.82 -7.41 4.58
CA ASP A 161 -11.42 -6.99 3.31
C ASP A 161 -11.03 -5.55 2.98
N ILE A 162 -10.67 -5.32 1.73
CA ILE A 162 -10.26 -4.00 1.21
C ILE A 162 -11.21 -3.63 0.07
N PRO A 163 -11.88 -2.47 0.11
CA PRO A 163 -12.72 -1.99 -0.96
C PRO A 163 -11.86 -1.37 -2.09
N PHE A 164 -11.15 -2.21 -2.86
CA PHE A 164 -10.17 -1.79 -3.86
C PHE A 164 -10.68 -0.74 -4.85
N GLU A 165 -11.94 -0.85 -5.25
CA GLU A 165 -12.59 0.04 -6.19
C GLU A 165 -12.85 1.44 -5.63
N LYS A 166 -12.96 1.58 -4.31
CA LYS A 166 -13.16 2.87 -3.63
C LYS A 166 -11.85 3.63 -3.39
N LEU A 167 -10.69 2.97 -3.50
CA LEU A 167 -9.41 3.59 -3.22
C LEU A 167 -8.83 4.23 -4.47
N ASP A 168 -8.43 5.50 -4.38
CA ASP A 168 -7.77 6.21 -5.47
C ASP A 168 -6.29 5.85 -5.55
N LEU A 169 -5.65 5.76 -4.39
CA LEU A 169 -4.27 5.33 -4.19
C LEU A 169 -4.24 4.27 -3.10
N MET A 170 -3.49 3.19 -3.31
CA MET A 170 -3.34 2.13 -2.32
C MET A 170 -1.92 1.59 -2.30
N THR A 171 -1.33 1.57 -1.12
CA THR A 171 0.00 0.98 -0.89
C THR A 171 -0.10 -0.42 -0.31
N MET A 172 0.76 -1.35 -0.79
CA MET A 172 0.98 -2.64 -0.14
C MET A 172 2.42 -3.12 -0.33
N SER A 173 2.89 -4.02 0.55
CA SER A 173 4.25 -4.57 0.51
C SER A 173 4.26 -6.10 0.62
N ALA A 174 5.04 -6.75 -0.24
CA ALA A 174 5.11 -8.21 -0.34
C ALA A 174 5.52 -8.90 0.97
N HIS A 175 6.50 -8.35 1.70
CA HIS A 175 7.03 -9.00 2.92
C HIS A 175 6.02 -9.08 4.08
N LYS A 176 4.91 -8.34 4.02
CA LYS A 176 3.82 -8.42 5.00
C LYS A 176 2.80 -9.52 4.69
N ILE A 177 2.91 -10.13 3.52
CA ILE A 177 2.10 -11.26 3.04
C ILE A 177 2.98 -12.44 2.63
N HIS A 178 4.10 -12.65 3.32
CA HIS A 178 5.05 -13.75 3.11
C HIS A 178 5.77 -13.73 1.76
N GLY A 179 5.80 -12.58 1.06
CA GLY A 179 6.55 -12.39 -0.16
C GLY A 179 7.98 -11.89 0.07
N MET A 180 8.69 -11.68 -1.03
CA MET A 180 10.07 -11.23 -1.01
C MET A 180 10.18 -9.78 -0.53
N LYS A 181 11.22 -9.47 0.26
CA LYS A 181 11.65 -8.09 0.51
C LYS A 181 12.11 -7.44 -0.80
N GLY A 182 12.05 -6.12 -0.89
CA GLY A 182 12.40 -5.42 -2.12
C GLY A 182 11.30 -5.44 -3.18
N SER A 183 10.06 -5.75 -2.80
CA SER A 183 8.89 -5.73 -3.67
C SER A 183 7.66 -5.20 -2.96
N ALA A 184 7.01 -4.26 -3.61
CA ALA A 184 5.77 -3.64 -3.19
C ALA A 184 5.01 -3.14 -4.44
N LEU A 185 3.83 -2.59 -4.25
CA LEU A 185 3.12 -1.88 -5.31
C LEU A 185 2.39 -0.66 -4.77
N LEU A 186 2.20 0.30 -5.66
CA LEU A 186 1.24 1.38 -5.56
C LEU A 186 0.14 1.12 -6.60
N LYS A 187 -1.12 0.93 -6.15
CA LYS A 187 -2.26 1.06 -7.05
C LYS A 187 -2.63 2.54 -7.13
N LYS A 188 -2.77 3.05 -8.33
CA LYS A 188 -3.08 4.45 -8.64
C LYS A 188 -4.19 4.51 -9.67
N LYS A 189 -5.32 5.18 -9.39
CA LYS A 189 -6.34 5.42 -10.44
C LYS A 189 -5.71 6.06 -11.68
N LYS A 190 -6.11 5.59 -12.86
CA LYS A 190 -5.50 5.93 -14.16
C LYS A 190 -5.41 7.45 -14.41
N ASN A 191 -6.43 8.19 -14.01
CA ASN A 191 -6.53 9.64 -14.21
C ASN A 191 -5.68 10.49 -13.25
N LEU A 192 -5.04 9.90 -12.25
CA LEU A 192 -4.22 10.64 -11.29
C LEU A 192 -2.82 10.88 -11.86
N VAL A 193 -2.31 12.09 -11.66
CA VAL A 193 -0.95 12.49 -12.05
C VAL A 193 -0.09 12.54 -10.79
N LEU A 194 1.07 11.88 -10.85
CA LEU A 194 2.09 11.92 -9.79
C LEU A 194 3.36 12.56 -10.33
N GLN A 195 4.02 13.36 -9.51
CA GLN A 195 5.39 13.79 -9.75
C GLN A 195 6.33 12.62 -9.46
N PRO A 196 7.17 12.18 -10.41
CA PRO A 196 8.20 11.19 -10.13
C PRO A 196 9.13 11.64 -9.00
N LEU A 197 9.43 10.74 -8.07
CA LEU A 197 10.39 10.98 -6.99
C LEU A 197 11.73 10.29 -7.23
N ILE A 198 11.75 9.28 -8.09
CA ILE A 198 12.96 8.60 -8.57
C ILE A 198 13.04 8.89 -10.07
N PHE A 199 13.95 9.77 -10.43
CA PHE A 199 14.13 10.20 -11.82
C PHE A 199 14.92 9.17 -12.61
N GLY A 200 14.61 9.02 -13.90
CA GLY A 200 15.28 8.05 -14.78
C GLY A 200 14.60 7.92 -16.13
N GLY A 201 14.57 6.70 -16.65
CA GLY A 201 13.92 6.36 -17.92
C GLY A 201 12.39 6.27 -17.82
N GLN A 202 11.78 5.60 -18.80
CA GLN A 202 10.32 5.48 -18.91
C GLN A 202 9.74 4.29 -18.12
N GLN A 203 10.54 3.65 -17.24
CA GLN A 203 10.09 2.56 -16.41
C GLN A 203 8.89 2.98 -15.57
N GLU A 204 7.99 2.04 -15.28
CA GLU A 204 6.74 2.29 -14.55
C GLU A 204 5.99 3.53 -15.10
N GLN A 205 5.87 3.62 -16.42
CA GLN A 205 5.18 4.72 -17.12
C GLN A 205 5.83 6.10 -16.88
N GLY A 206 7.14 6.14 -16.66
CA GLY A 206 7.89 7.35 -16.33
C GLY A 206 7.73 7.84 -14.88
N MET A 207 6.99 7.11 -14.05
CA MET A 207 6.72 7.51 -12.66
C MET A 207 7.77 6.99 -11.67
N ARG A 208 8.56 5.97 -12.07
CA ARG A 208 9.58 5.39 -11.22
C ARG A 208 10.75 4.91 -12.08
N GLY A 209 11.77 5.74 -12.19
CA GLY A 209 12.97 5.43 -12.98
C GLY A 209 13.83 4.33 -12.36
N GLY A 210 14.66 3.70 -13.20
CA GLY A 210 15.58 2.62 -12.82
C GLY A 210 15.09 1.25 -13.27
N THR A 211 16.04 0.37 -13.61
CA THR A 211 15.77 -0.97 -14.13
C THR A 211 14.82 -1.75 -13.23
N GLU A 212 13.77 -2.26 -13.81
CA GLU A 212 12.73 -3.02 -13.10
C GLU A 212 13.26 -4.37 -12.62
N ASN A 213 12.97 -4.69 -11.37
CA ASN A 213 13.32 -5.99 -10.79
C ASN A 213 12.28 -7.05 -11.21
N ALA A 214 12.28 -7.38 -12.50
CA ALA A 214 11.29 -8.29 -13.09
C ALA A 214 11.13 -9.60 -12.31
N PRO A 215 12.19 -10.34 -11.90
CA PRO A 215 12.03 -11.58 -11.14
C PRO A 215 11.24 -11.42 -9.85
N VAL A 216 11.48 -10.34 -9.12
CA VAL A 216 10.84 -10.08 -7.82
C VAL A 216 9.38 -9.63 -8.01
N HIS A 217 9.11 -8.80 -9.02
CA HIS A 217 7.75 -8.34 -9.32
C HIS A 217 6.88 -9.46 -9.92
N ILE A 218 7.47 -10.38 -10.72
CA ILE A 218 6.78 -11.58 -11.17
C ILE A 218 6.37 -12.46 -9.98
N ALA A 219 7.27 -12.61 -8.99
CA ALA A 219 6.97 -13.36 -7.76
C ALA A 219 5.88 -12.68 -6.93
N LEU A 220 5.81 -11.34 -6.93
CA LEU A 220 4.77 -10.57 -6.24
C LEU A 220 3.37 -10.97 -6.73
N ALA A 221 3.16 -11.14 -8.03
CA ALA A 221 1.87 -11.55 -8.56
C ALA A 221 1.39 -12.89 -7.99
N LYS A 222 2.31 -13.86 -7.85
CA LYS A 222 2.00 -15.14 -7.18
C LYS A 222 1.70 -14.94 -5.69
N THR A 223 2.49 -14.12 -5.03
CA THR A 223 2.32 -13.83 -3.59
C THR A 223 0.96 -13.19 -3.31
N ILE A 224 0.56 -12.18 -4.10
CA ILE A 224 -0.76 -11.52 -4.00
C ILE A 224 -1.87 -12.54 -4.21
N ARG A 225 -1.78 -13.38 -5.24
CA ARG A 225 -2.78 -14.42 -5.50
C ARG A 225 -2.96 -15.34 -4.29
N LEU A 226 -1.87 -15.88 -3.77
CA LEU A 226 -1.92 -16.78 -2.60
C LEU A 226 -2.48 -16.09 -1.34
N ALA A 227 -2.15 -14.81 -1.13
CA ALA A 227 -2.65 -14.04 0.00
C ALA A 227 -4.17 -13.83 -0.09
N LEU A 228 -4.69 -13.51 -1.27
CA LEU A 228 -6.13 -13.30 -1.48
C LEU A 228 -6.91 -14.62 -1.45
N GLU A 229 -6.40 -15.70 -2.07
CA GLU A 229 -7.00 -17.03 -1.99
C GLU A 229 -7.04 -17.56 -0.55
N GLY A 230 -5.98 -17.32 0.24
CA GLY A 230 -5.86 -17.75 1.64
C GLY A 230 -6.52 -16.79 2.65
N GLN A 231 -7.08 -15.66 2.25
CA GLN A 231 -7.54 -14.61 3.16
C GLN A 231 -8.57 -15.11 4.19
N LYS A 232 -9.58 -15.86 3.76
CA LYS A 232 -10.60 -16.42 4.67
C LYS A 232 -10.01 -17.34 5.73
N GLN A 233 -9.01 -18.15 5.34
CA GLN A 233 -8.32 -19.04 6.28
C GLN A 233 -7.48 -18.23 7.27
N THR A 234 -6.77 -17.20 6.80
CA THR A 234 -6.01 -16.27 7.64
C THR A 234 -6.91 -15.58 8.66
N GLN A 235 -8.07 -15.05 8.23
CA GLN A 235 -9.06 -14.43 9.11
C GLN A 235 -9.57 -15.41 10.17
N ALA A 236 -9.86 -16.68 9.79
CA ALA A 236 -10.30 -17.69 10.73
C ALA A 236 -9.22 -18.05 11.77
N GLN A 237 -7.96 -18.13 11.36
CA GLN A 237 -6.83 -18.36 12.26
C GLN A 237 -6.62 -17.19 13.23
N MET A 238 -6.70 -15.94 12.75
CA MET A 238 -6.59 -14.74 13.59
C MET A 238 -7.69 -14.74 14.67
N LYS A 239 -8.93 -15.02 14.31
CA LYS A 239 -10.04 -15.15 15.26
C LYS A 239 -9.78 -16.22 16.32
N LYS A 240 -9.29 -17.42 15.94
CA LYS A 240 -8.94 -18.50 16.87
C LYS A 240 -7.81 -18.11 17.82
N SER A 241 -6.88 -17.27 17.40
CA SER A 241 -5.77 -16.79 18.21
C SER A 241 -6.18 -15.66 19.18
N GLY A 242 -7.47 -15.36 19.32
CA GLY A 242 -7.98 -14.28 20.17
C GLY A 242 -7.76 -12.87 19.58
N ILE A 243 -7.32 -12.80 18.35
CA ILE A 243 -7.28 -11.56 17.58
C ILE A 243 -8.68 -11.39 17.00
N THR A 244 -9.56 -10.76 17.77
CA THR A 244 -10.94 -10.53 17.35
C THR A 244 -11.11 -9.10 16.87
N SER A 245 -11.74 -8.95 15.72
CA SER A 245 -12.30 -7.68 15.29
C SER A 245 -13.67 -7.53 15.98
N SER A 246 -13.73 -6.74 17.04
CA SER A 246 -15.00 -6.29 17.60
C SER A 246 -15.10 -4.79 17.36
N ASN A 247 -16.14 -4.36 16.65
CA ASN A 247 -16.45 -2.95 16.37
C ASN A 247 -15.27 -2.13 15.80
N GLY A 248 -14.62 -2.64 14.75
CA GLY A 248 -13.54 -1.92 14.06
C GLY A 248 -12.15 -2.03 14.68
N SER A 249 -11.97 -2.71 15.81
CA SER A 249 -10.67 -2.86 16.48
C SER A 249 -10.27 -4.33 16.59
N MET A 250 -9.03 -4.66 16.18
CA MET A 250 -8.41 -5.95 16.53
C MET A 250 -7.84 -5.84 17.95
N LYS A 251 -8.46 -6.52 18.92
CA LYS A 251 -7.87 -6.65 20.25
C LYS A 251 -6.86 -7.80 20.23
N PHE A 252 -5.60 -7.48 20.42
CA PHE A 252 -4.58 -8.47 20.74
C PHE A 252 -4.73 -8.86 22.21
N PRO A 253 -4.74 -10.18 22.55
CA PRO A 253 -4.68 -10.57 23.94
C PRO A 253 -3.40 -9.99 24.54
N ALA A 254 -3.50 -9.37 25.71
CA ALA A 254 -2.36 -8.92 26.50
C ALA A 254 -1.51 -10.12 26.93
N ARG A 255 -0.67 -10.60 26.03
CA ARG A 255 0.36 -11.60 26.31
C ARG A 255 1.69 -10.89 26.27
N THR A 256 2.32 -10.81 27.43
CA THR A 256 3.74 -10.56 27.59
C THR A 256 4.51 -11.29 26.51
N PHE A 257 5.19 -10.53 25.66
CA PHE A 257 6.07 -11.03 24.62
C PHE A 257 7.20 -11.81 25.28
N SER A 258 7.08 -13.14 25.34
CA SER A 258 8.20 -14.02 25.62
C SER A 258 8.87 -14.37 24.29
N PRO A 259 10.15 -14.01 24.08
CA PRO A 259 10.83 -14.27 22.79
C PRO A 259 11.12 -15.76 22.54
N ARG A 260 10.70 -16.66 23.41
CA ARG A 260 10.93 -18.10 23.27
C ARG A 260 9.64 -18.80 22.90
N LYS A 261 9.43 -19.06 21.62
CA LYS A 261 8.68 -20.12 20.92
C LYS A 261 7.95 -19.58 19.68
N MET A 262 8.73 -19.08 18.72
CA MET A 262 8.28 -19.11 17.34
C MET A 262 9.08 -20.23 16.65
N ARG A 263 8.56 -21.47 16.67
CA ARG A 263 9.01 -22.48 15.71
C ARG A 263 8.38 -22.12 14.38
N LEU A 264 9.17 -21.61 13.46
CA LEU A 264 8.82 -21.50 12.04
C LEU A 264 8.50 -22.91 11.52
N PRO A 265 7.51 -23.08 10.64
CA PRO A 265 7.28 -24.35 9.97
C PRO A 265 8.55 -24.80 9.24
N PRO A 266 8.83 -26.11 9.12
CA PRO A 266 10.11 -26.65 8.65
C PRO A 266 10.48 -26.32 7.19
N PHE A 267 9.65 -25.58 6.46
CA PHE A 267 9.88 -25.20 5.06
C PHE A 267 10.90 -24.08 4.86
N PHE A 268 11.36 -23.40 5.91
CA PHE A 268 12.31 -22.27 5.79
C PHE A 268 13.75 -22.58 6.26
N ALA A 269 14.02 -23.80 6.74
CA ALA A 269 15.33 -24.15 7.24
C ALA A 269 16.35 -24.55 6.15
N SER A 270 15.93 -24.76 4.90
CA SER A 270 16.81 -25.25 3.83
C SER A 270 17.31 -24.18 2.84
N ALA A 271 17.00 -22.91 3.06
CA ALA A 271 17.36 -21.83 2.12
C ALA A 271 18.46 -20.87 2.63
N LEU A 272 19.07 -21.12 3.80
CA LEU A 272 20.11 -20.27 4.36
C LEU A 272 21.22 -21.13 5.01
N MET A 273 21.98 -21.81 4.22
CA MET A 273 23.36 -22.21 4.54
C MET A 273 24.21 -22.19 3.26
N PRO A 274 25.49 -21.83 3.37
CA PRO A 274 26.37 -21.41 2.27
C PRO A 274 26.64 -22.50 1.23
#